data_04773287ee30fa0281de20c878c47af6
#
_entry.id   04773287ee30fa0281de20c878c47af6
#
_cell.length_a   1.000
_cell.length_b   1.000
_cell.length_c   1.000
_cell.angle_alpha   90.00
_cell.angle_beta   90.00
_cell.angle_gamma   90.00
#
_symmetry.space_group_name_H-M   'P 1'
#
loop_
_entity.id
_entity.type
_entity.pdbx_description
1 polymer ?
#
loop_
_entity_poly.entity_id
_entity_poly.type
_entity_poly.pdbx_seq_one_letter_code
_entity_poly.pdbx_strand_id
1 'polypeptide(L)'
;MRIGMLTREWPPEIYGGAGVHVDQLVAQLRHLAEVDVHCFGAPRPDAMAHQVPGFLEGANPALQVLGVDLDMVQATTGVDILHSHTWYANFAGQVGGLMHGVPHVITAHSLEPMRPWKEEQLGGGYRVSSWVERTAYNDAQAIIAVSNGMRTDVLNSYPYVDPAKVHVVHNGVPTDVYHYDSDTTALEQYGIDQSRPYVLFVGRITRQKGIMHLLNAARRFDDNVVLVLCASSPDTPEIGVEVANAVASLRELRGDGSVIWIQEQAARPQLIQLFSHALAFVCPSVYEPLGIVNLEAMACETAVVASAVGGIPEVVVDGVTGTLVPYTPDSLTGFERAFSDAVNAMVADPSRARKMGKAGRARAVEDFGWAAIAEQTMGVYRAAGA
;
A
#
# COMPACT_ATOMS: atom_id res chain seq x y z
N MET A 1 -24.67 -14.78 5.19
CA MET A 1 -24.32 -13.35 5.24
C MET A 1 -23.98 -12.90 3.83
N ARG A 2 -24.57 -11.80 3.41
CA ARG A 2 -24.31 -11.15 2.11
C ARG A 2 -23.63 -9.81 2.37
N ILE A 3 -22.44 -9.63 1.82
CA ILE A 3 -21.55 -8.49 2.07
C ILE A 3 -21.57 -7.57 0.85
N GLY A 4 -21.89 -6.29 1.03
CA GLY A 4 -21.66 -5.24 0.03
C GLY A 4 -20.25 -4.67 0.18
N MET A 5 -19.32 -5.09 -0.67
CA MET A 5 -17.95 -4.63 -0.68
C MET A 5 -17.82 -3.40 -1.57
N LEU A 6 -17.45 -2.25 -0.99
CA LEU A 6 -17.41 -0.96 -1.66
C LEU A 6 -15.96 -0.49 -1.84
N THR A 7 -15.52 -0.32 -3.06
CA THR A 7 -14.13 0.05 -3.37
C THR A 7 -14.04 0.95 -4.59
N ARG A 8 -12.98 1.75 -4.67
CA ARG A 8 -12.66 2.46 -5.91
C ARG A 8 -12.02 1.54 -6.94
N GLU A 9 -11.06 0.72 -6.50
CA GLU A 9 -10.21 -0.10 -7.36
C GLU A 9 -10.68 -1.55 -7.37
N TRP A 10 -10.74 -2.14 -8.56
CA TRP A 10 -11.01 -3.55 -8.77
C TRP A 10 -10.34 -4.02 -10.07
N PRO A 11 -9.89 -5.29 -10.18
CA PRO A 11 -9.26 -5.78 -11.40
C PRO A 11 -10.08 -5.51 -12.68
N PRO A 12 -9.43 -5.17 -13.82
CA PRO A 12 -7.98 -5.03 -14.01
C PRO A 12 -7.40 -3.68 -13.59
N GLU A 13 -8.20 -2.74 -13.13
CA GLU A 13 -7.82 -1.36 -12.82
C GLU A 13 -7.41 -1.22 -11.35
N ILE A 14 -6.25 -1.77 -10.99
CA ILE A 14 -5.63 -1.64 -9.67
C ILE A 14 -4.33 -0.82 -9.80
N TYR A 15 -4.18 0.22 -8.99
CA TYR A 15 -2.98 1.06 -8.97
C TYR A 15 -2.40 1.27 -7.55
N GLY A 16 -3.08 0.79 -6.51
CA GLY A 16 -2.67 0.99 -5.11
C GLY A 16 -2.86 -0.24 -4.23
N GLY A 17 -2.23 -0.20 -3.05
CA GLY A 17 -2.31 -1.29 -2.08
C GLY A 17 -3.73 -1.59 -1.57
N ALA A 18 -4.63 -0.59 -1.58
CA ALA A 18 -6.02 -0.78 -1.20
C ALA A 18 -6.75 -1.71 -2.19
N GLY A 19 -6.55 -1.51 -3.50
CA GLY A 19 -7.15 -2.36 -4.52
C GLY A 19 -6.63 -3.80 -4.45
N VAL A 20 -5.31 -3.98 -4.24
CA VAL A 20 -4.71 -5.30 -4.02
C VAL A 20 -5.32 -5.98 -2.80
N HIS A 21 -5.47 -5.23 -1.69
CA HIS A 21 -6.10 -5.76 -0.48
C HIS A 21 -7.53 -6.24 -0.75
N VAL A 22 -8.36 -5.41 -1.40
CA VAL A 22 -9.77 -5.76 -1.63
C VAL A 22 -9.90 -6.99 -2.52
N ASP A 23 -9.12 -7.06 -3.61
CA ASP A 23 -9.10 -8.23 -4.51
C ASP A 23 -8.79 -9.52 -3.75
N GLN A 24 -7.71 -9.53 -2.97
CA GLN A 24 -7.28 -10.71 -2.22
C GLN A 24 -8.23 -11.06 -1.07
N LEU A 25 -8.73 -10.07 -0.34
CA LEU A 25 -9.69 -10.28 0.74
C LEU A 25 -11.00 -10.86 0.19
N VAL A 26 -11.54 -10.31 -0.87
CA VAL A 26 -12.78 -10.80 -1.50
C VAL A 26 -12.62 -12.23 -2.01
N ALA A 27 -11.47 -12.56 -2.61
CA ALA A 27 -11.18 -13.93 -3.04
C ALA A 27 -11.34 -14.94 -1.90
N GLN A 28 -10.91 -14.61 -0.68
CA GLN A 28 -11.06 -15.47 0.48
C GLN A 28 -12.46 -15.38 1.12
N LEU A 29 -13.04 -14.18 1.23
CA LEU A 29 -14.37 -14.01 1.78
C LEU A 29 -15.45 -14.78 0.99
N ARG A 30 -15.31 -14.92 -0.31
CA ARG A 30 -16.21 -15.70 -1.17
C ARG A 30 -16.26 -17.20 -0.82
N HIS A 31 -15.28 -17.70 -0.05
CA HIS A 31 -15.34 -19.05 0.53
C HIS A 31 -16.16 -19.10 1.82
N LEU A 32 -16.44 -17.96 2.45
CA LEU A 32 -17.09 -17.86 3.77
C LEU A 32 -18.49 -17.22 3.69
N ALA A 33 -18.77 -16.39 2.67
CA ALA A 33 -19.98 -15.60 2.54
C ALA A 33 -20.26 -15.23 1.07
N GLU A 34 -21.48 -14.73 0.81
CA GLU A 34 -21.78 -14.07 -0.48
C GLU A 34 -21.16 -12.66 -0.48
N VAL A 35 -20.46 -12.29 -1.56
CA VAL A 35 -19.82 -10.97 -1.66
C VAL A 35 -20.17 -10.31 -2.98
N ASP A 36 -20.92 -9.22 -2.87
CA ASP A 36 -21.23 -8.31 -3.98
C ASP A 36 -20.20 -7.19 -3.98
N VAL A 37 -19.41 -7.11 -5.04
CA VAL A 37 -18.40 -6.06 -5.19
C VAL A 37 -18.97 -4.90 -5.99
N HIS A 38 -18.89 -3.70 -5.44
CA HIS A 38 -19.22 -2.44 -6.08
C HIS A 38 -17.95 -1.62 -6.27
N CYS A 39 -17.61 -1.26 -7.51
CA CYS A 39 -16.37 -0.56 -7.81
C CYS A 39 -16.59 0.57 -8.82
N PHE A 40 -15.62 1.46 -8.95
CA PHE A 40 -15.62 2.51 -9.97
C PHE A 40 -15.19 1.95 -11.31
N GLY A 41 -15.60 2.62 -12.41
CA GLY A 41 -15.06 2.40 -13.74
C GLY A 41 -15.99 1.67 -14.70
N ALA A 42 -15.39 1.02 -15.71
CA ALA A 42 -16.13 0.34 -16.77
C ALA A 42 -16.75 -1.00 -16.29
N PRO A 43 -17.86 -1.46 -16.90
CA PRO A 43 -18.47 -2.75 -16.60
C PRO A 43 -17.48 -3.91 -16.69
N ARG A 44 -17.57 -4.85 -15.74
CA ARG A 44 -16.72 -6.04 -15.64
C ARG A 44 -17.49 -7.23 -15.07
N PRO A 45 -17.04 -8.48 -15.32
CA PRO A 45 -17.89 -9.67 -15.12
C PRO A 45 -18.23 -9.98 -13.65
N ASP A 46 -17.34 -9.69 -12.72
CA ASP A 46 -17.37 -10.17 -11.34
C ASP A 46 -17.55 -9.06 -10.29
N ALA A 47 -17.92 -7.86 -10.76
CA ALA A 47 -18.24 -6.70 -9.91
C ALA A 47 -19.27 -5.80 -10.59
N MET A 48 -20.06 -5.12 -9.80
CA MET A 48 -20.94 -4.05 -10.26
C MET A 48 -20.14 -2.75 -10.36
N ALA A 49 -19.93 -2.29 -11.58
CA ALA A 49 -19.15 -1.09 -11.84
C ALA A 49 -20.04 0.15 -11.95
N HIS A 50 -19.63 1.23 -11.29
CA HIS A 50 -20.32 2.49 -11.22
C HIS A 50 -19.52 3.60 -11.90
N GLN A 51 -20.17 4.39 -12.74
CA GLN A 51 -19.54 5.45 -13.51
C GLN A 51 -19.90 6.82 -12.97
N VAL A 52 -19.06 7.81 -13.28
CA VAL A 52 -19.37 9.21 -12.97
C VAL A 52 -20.64 9.61 -13.70
N PRO A 53 -21.67 10.12 -13.00
CA PRO A 53 -22.89 10.62 -13.66
C PRO A 53 -22.57 11.72 -14.67
N GLY A 54 -23.21 11.71 -15.84
CA GLY A 54 -22.91 12.62 -16.93
C GLY A 54 -23.00 14.11 -16.57
N PHE A 55 -23.88 14.48 -15.63
CA PHE A 55 -23.99 15.87 -15.14
C PHE A 55 -22.80 16.32 -14.28
N LEU A 56 -21.92 15.40 -13.86
CA LEU A 56 -20.68 15.67 -13.13
C LEU A 56 -19.42 15.53 -14.00
N GLU A 57 -19.55 15.29 -15.30
CA GLU A 57 -18.42 15.31 -16.23
C GLU A 57 -17.72 16.68 -16.17
N GLY A 58 -16.40 16.66 -16.00
CA GLY A 58 -15.60 17.89 -15.86
C GLY A 58 -15.71 18.61 -14.50
N ALA A 59 -16.54 18.12 -13.57
CA ALA A 59 -16.60 18.63 -12.22
C ALA A 59 -15.33 18.26 -11.41
N ASN A 60 -15.18 18.92 -10.24
CA ASN A 60 -14.09 18.56 -9.32
C ASN A 60 -14.12 17.04 -9.01
N PRO A 61 -12.95 16.35 -9.02
CA PRO A 61 -12.89 14.90 -8.80
C PRO A 61 -13.60 14.42 -7.52
N ALA A 62 -13.59 15.21 -6.44
CA ALA A 62 -14.30 14.84 -5.22
C ALA A 62 -15.83 14.83 -5.40
N LEU A 63 -16.40 15.70 -6.24
CA LEU A 63 -17.83 15.67 -6.56
C LEU A 63 -18.18 14.48 -7.45
N GLN A 64 -17.29 14.12 -8.36
CA GLN A 64 -17.47 12.92 -9.19
C GLN A 64 -17.52 11.66 -8.32
N VAL A 65 -16.65 11.57 -7.31
CA VAL A 65 -16.66 10.46 -6.32
C VAL A 65 -18.00 10.38 -5.61
N LEU A 66 -18.51 11.48 -5.07
CA LEU A 66 -19.82 11.48 -4.40
C LEU A 66 -20.96 11.06 -5.34
N GLY A 67 -20.89 11.42 -6.62
CA GLY A 67 -21.87 11.00 -7.62
C GLY A 67 -21.87 9.48 -7.84
N VAL A 68 -20.69 8.87 -7.88
CA VAL A 68 -20.53 7.41 -7.97
C VAL A 68 -21.03 6.72 -6.69
N ASP A 69 -20.70 7.29 -5.53
CA ASP A 69 -21.14 6.75 -4.25
C ASP A 69 -22.67 6.71 -4.11
N LEU A 70 -23.38 7.73 -4.60
CA LEU A 70 -24.85 7.73 -4.60
C LEU A 70 -25.45 6.64 -5.50
N ASP A 71 -24.81 6.30 -6.61
CA ASP A 71 -25.22 5.18 -7.45
C ASP A 71 -24.96 3.84 -6.76
N MET A 72 -23.81 3.70 -6.07
CA MET A 72 -23.53 2.53 -5.24
C MET A 72 -24.60 2.32 -4.14
N VAL A 73 -25.01 3.38 -3.44
CA VAL A 73 -26.06 3.29 -2.40
C VAL A 73 -27.33 2.66 -2.95
N GLN A 74 -27.77 3.07 -4.14
CA GLN A 74 -28.98 2.49 -4.74
C GLN A 74 -28.82 1.02 -5.12
N ALA A 75 -27.63 0.59 -5.48
CA ALA A 75 -27.34 -0.77 -5.91
C ALA A 75 -27.09 -1.75 -4.76
N THR A 76 -26.82 -1.28 -3.55
CA THR A 76 -26.47 -2.12 -2.37
C THR A 76 -27.68 -2.58 -1.56
N THR A 77 -28.80 -2.85 -2.20
CA THR A 77 -30.00 -3.37 -1.52
C THR A 77 -29.89 -4.85 -1.21
N GLY A 78 -30.41 -5.26 -0.04
CA GLY A 78 -30.50 -6.68 0.35
C GLY A 78 -29.18 -7.29 0.81
N VAL A 79 -28.19 -6.50 1.17
CA VAL A 79 -26.98 -6.95 1.89
C VAL A 79 -27.21 -6.95 3.39
N ASP A 80 -26.44 -7.76 4.12
CA ASP A 80 -26.48 -7.80 5.58
C ASP A 80 -25.50 -6.80 6.20
N ILE A 81 -24.47 -6.40 5.46
CA ILE A 81 -23.42 -5.48 5.90
C ILE A 81 -22.78 -4.77 4.71
N LEU A 82 -22.34 -3.52 4.92
CA LEU A 82 -21.53 -2.76 3.97
C LEU A 82 -20.11 -2.64 4.50
N HIS A 83 -19.13 -2.93 3.64
CA HIS A 83 -17.71 -2.76 3.94
C HIS A 83 -17.06 -1.85 2.91
N SER A 84 -16.62 -0.67 3.33
CA SER A 84 -16.01 0.32 2.45
C SER A 84 -14.50 0.45 2.65
N HIS A 85 -13.81 0.80 1.57
CA HIS A 85 -12.36 0.95 1.52
C HIS A 85 -11.99 2.33 1.01
N THR A 86 -11.26 3.10 1.81
CA THR A 86 -10.85 4.49 1.56
C THR A 86 -12.02 5.48 1.49
N TRP A 87 -11.70 6.78 1.57
CA TRP A 87 -12.71 7.84 1.49
C TRP A 87 -13.52 7.80 0.18
N TYR A 88 -12.96 7.20 -0.89
CA TYR A 88 -13.62 7.07 -2.19
C TYR A 88 -14.92 6.25 -2.17
N ALA A 89 -15.12 5.41 -1.15
CA ALA A 89 -16.32 4.59 -1.01
C ALA A 89 -16.95 4.72 0.39
N ASN A 90 -16.34 5.50 1.27
CA ASN A 90 -16.84 5.66 2.64
C ASN A 90 -18.20 6.35 2.70
N PHE A 91 -18.47 7.29 1.77
CA PHE A 91 -19.76 7.95 1.71
C PHE A 91 -20.87 6.98 1.28
N ALA A 92 -20.59 6.10 0.31
CA ALA A 92 -21.53 5.06 -0.09
C ALA A 92 -21.83 4.10 1.07
N GLY A 93 -20.80 3.69 1.85
CA GLY A 93 -20.98 2.83 3.02
C GLY A 93 -21.81 3.50 4.11
N GLN A 94 -21.53 4.78 4.43
CA GLN A 94 -22.25 5.54 5.45
C GLN A 94 -23.73 5.75 5.07
N VAL A 95 -23.98 6.29 3.88
CA VAL A 95 -25.35 6.59 3.42
C VAL A 95 -26.15 5.30 3.19
N GLY A 96 -25.51 4.28 2.59
CA GLY A 96 -26.11 2.96 2.40
C GLY A 96 -26.50 2.30 3.71
N GLY A 97 -25.62 2.35 4.73
CA GLY A 97 -25.91 1.85 6.08
C GLY A 97 -27.13 2.52 6.71
N LEU A 98 -27.21 3.85 6.61
CA LEU A 98 -28.38 4.62 7.10
C LEU A 98 -29.65 4.28 6.33
N MET A 99 -29.60 4.20 5.00
CA MET A 99 -30.80 3.97 4.18
C MET A 99 -31.34 2.54 4.26
N HIS A 100 -30.46 1.56 4.36
CA HIS A 100 -30.84 0.14 4.36
C HIS A 100 -30.95 -0.44 5.76
N GLY A 101 -30.52 0.31 6.80
CA GLY A 101 -30.56 -0.16 8.19
C GLY A 101 -29.59 -1.29 8.48
N VAL A 102 -28.45 -1.31 7.78
CA VAL A 102 -27.40 -2.33 7.93
C VAL A 102 -26.12 -1.75 8.49
N PRO A 103 -25.29 -2.53 9.22
CA PRO A 103 -24.03 -2.05 9.74
C PRO A 103 -23.06 -1.66 8.62
N HIS A 104 -22.25 -0.63 8.87
CA HIS A 104 -21.15 -0.17 8.01
C HIS A 104 -19.82 -0.42 8.70
N VAL A 105 -18.92 -1.13 8.03
CA VAL A 105 -17.52 -1.36 8.43
C VAL A 105 -16.60 -0.63 7.46
N ILE A 106 -15.53 -0.06 7.99
CA ILE A 106 -14.50 0.64 7.21
C ILE A 106 -13.17 -0.07 7.39
N THR A 107 -12.42 -0.32 6.31
CA THR A 107 -10.98 -0.61 6.43
C THR A 107 -10.16 0.66 6.18
N ALA A 108 -9.38 1.05 7.20
CA ALA A 108 -8.47 2.18 7.17
C ALA A 108 -7.17 1.82 6.46
N HIS A 109 -7.07 2.12 5.15
CA HIS A 109 -5.85 1.94 4.37
C HIS A 109 -4.91 3.15 4.44
N SER A 110 -5.45 4.31 4.70
CA SER A 110 -4.76 5.59 4.89
C SER A 110 -5.76 6.59 5.45
N LEU A 111 -5.28 7.67 6.05
CA LEU A 111 -6.13 8.71 6.61
C LEU A 111 -5.84 10.04 5.90
N GLU A 112 -6.90 10.80 5.57
CA GLU A 112 -6.74 12.12 4.93
C GLU A 112 -5.92 13.10 5.80
N PRO A 113 -6.10 13.19 7.14
CA PRO A 113 -5.27 14.06 7.99
C PRO A 113 -3.77 13.72 7.98
N MET A 114 -3.41 12.46 7.70
CA MET A 114 -2.02 12.01 7.61
C MET A 114 -1.40 12.24 6.23
N ARG A 115 -2.15 12.81 5.29
CA ARG A 115 -1.77 12.98 3.89
C ARG A 115 -2.03 14.41 3.38
N PRO A 116 -1.55 15.47 4.07
CA PRO A 116 -1.85 16.86 3.73
C PRO A 116 -1.39 17.24 2.29
N TRP A 117 -0.38 16.57 1.75
CA TRP A 117 0.08 16.75 0.36
C TRP A 117 -0.98 16.39 -0.69
N LYS A 118 -2.07 15.70 -0.33
CA LYS A 118 -3.18 15.44 -1.25
C LYS A 118 -3.95 16.70 -1.66
N GLU A 119 -3.80 17.80 -0.95
CA GLU A 119 -4.34 19.09 -1.38
C GLU A 119 -3.72 19.52 -2.73
N GLU A 120 -2.47 19.13 -3.02
CA GLU A 120 -1.83 19.36 -4.33
C GLU A 120 -2.59 18.67 -5.47
N GLN A 121 -3.22 17.49 -5.20
CA GLN A 121 -3.97 16.71 -6.21
C GLN A 121 -5.44 17.11 -6.33
N LEU A 122 -6.08 17.35 -5.21
CA LEU A 122 -7.54 17.54 -5.11
C LEU A 122 -7.96 19.01 -5.01
N GLY A 123 -7.02 19.91 -4.72
CA GLY A 123 -7.33 21.31 -4.46
C GLY A 123 -8.42 21.44 -3.40
N GLY A 124 -9.47 22.24 -3.67
CA GLY A 124 -10.62 22.38 -2.78
C GLY A 124 -11.39 21.09 -2.47
N GLY A 125 -11.23 20.07 -3.32
CA GLY A 125 -11.82 18.73 -3.11
C GLY A 125 -11.23 17.99 -1.91
N TYR A 126 -10.03 18.35 -1.44
CA TYR A 126 -9.43 17.78 -0.22
C TYR A 126 -10.28 18.03 1.03
N ARG A 127 -10.98 19.17 1.10
CA ARG A 127 -11.91 19.44 2.21
C ARG A 127 -13.13 18.51 2.16
N VAL A 128 -13.56 18.12 0.96
CA VAL A 128 -14.67 17.18 0.76
C VAL A 128 -14.24 15.78 1.17
N SER A 129 -13.08 15.29 0.70
CA SER A 129 -12.57 13.98 1.08
C SER A 129 -12.36 13.85 2.60
N SER A 130 -11.79 14.88 3.23
CA SER A 130 -11.58 14.92 4.68
C SER A 130 -12.90 14.95 5.46
N TRP A 131 -13.94 15.64 4.93
CA TRP A 131 -15.27 15.64 5.55
C TRP A 131 -15.94 14.27 5.44
N VAL A 132 -15.91 13.65 4.25
CA VAL A 132 -16.45 12.30 4.02
C VAL A 132 -15.82 11.29 4.96
N GLU A 133 -14.50 11.25 5.01
CA GLU A 133 -13.77 10.31 5.86
C GLU A 133 -14.16 10.52 7.33
N ARG A 134 -14.09 11.75 7.82
CA ARG A 134 -14.41 12.09 9.21
C ARG A 134 -15.83 11.67 9.61
N THR A 135 -16.83 11.93 8.77
CA THR A 135 -18.21 11.60 9.09
C THR A 135 -18.48 10.10 9.05
N ALA A 136 -17.90 9.41 8.07
CA ALA A 136 -18.03 7.96 7.95
C ALA A 136 -17.36 7.23 9.14
N TYR A 137 -16.19 7.67 9.59
CA TYR A 137 -15.51 7.11 10.77
C TYR A 137 -16.29 7.33 12.07
N ASN A 138 -17.00 8.46 12.20
CA ASN A 138 -17.86 8.71 13.34
C ASN A 138 -19.03 7.71 13.41
N ASP A 139 -19.64 7.41 12.28
CA ASP A 139 -20.90 6.68 12.21
C ASP A 139 -20.71 5.16 12.03
N ALA A 140 -19.54 4.71 11.58
CA ALA A 140 -19.24 3.30 11.37
C ALA A 140 -19.46 2.45 12.64
N GLN A 141 -20.01 1.25 12.47
CA GLN A 141 -20.17 0.27 13.55
C GLN A 141 -18.84 -0.36 13.93
N ALA A 142 -17.93 -0.55 12.96
CA ALA A 142 -16.57 -0.99 13.23
C ALA A 142 -15.57 -0.38 12.22
N ILE A 143 -14.35 -0.24 12.67
CA ILE A 143 -13.22 0.23 11.85
C ILE A 143 -12.13 -0.83 11.94
N ILE A 144 -11.70 -1.35 10.80
CA ILE A 144 -10.54 -2.22 10.67
C ILE A 144 -9.32 -1.36 10.41
N ALA A 145 -8.39 -1.34 11.34
CA ALA A 145 -7.07 -0.75 11.16
C ALA A 145 -6.10 -1.85 10.68
N VAL A 146 -5.36 -1.57 9.60
CA VAL A 146 -4.45 -2.55 8.99
C VAL A 146 -3.17 -2.79 9.79
N SER A 147 -2.99 -2.08 10.91
CA SER A 147 -1.88 -2.23 11.86
C SER A 147 -2.22 -1.56 13.20
N ASN A 148 -1.45 -1.85 14.25
CA ASN A 148 -1.52 -1.10 15.51
C ASN A 148 -1.09 0.36 15.32
N GLY A 149 -0.13 0.62 14.43
CA GLY A 149 0.23 1.97 14.01
C GLY A 149 -0.98 2.70 13.42
N MET A 150 -1.69 2.09 12.48
CA MET A 150 -2.91 2.66 11.89
C MET A 150 -4.02 2.84 12.94
N ARG A 151 -4.18 1.90 13.88
CA ARG A 151 -5.13 2.07 14.99
C ARG A 151 -4.83 3.32 15.81
N THR A 152 -3.57 3.55 16.12
CA THR A 152 -3.11 4.76 16.81
C THR A 152 -3.40 6.02 16.00
N ASP A 153 -3.10 5.99 14.70
CA ASP A 153 -3.36 7.11 13.79
C ASP A 153 -4.85 7.44 13.68
N VAL A 154 -5.73 6.43 13.61
CA VAL A 154 -7.19 6.61 13.60
C VAL A 154 -7.65 7.31 14.87
N LEU A 155 -7.22 6.83 16.05
CA LEU A 155 -7.64 7.39 17.35
C LEU A 155 -7.09 8.80 17.59
N ASN A 156 -5.89 9.09 17.09
CA ASN A 156 -5.30 10.44 17.16
C ASN A 156 -5.98 11.42 16.20
N SER A 157 -6.27 10.97 14.97
CA SER A 157 -6.91 11.80 13.95
C SER A 157 -8.39 12.06 14.22
N TYR A 158 -9.06 11.09 14.84
CA TYR A 158 -10.50 11.08 15.13
C TYR A 158 -10.78 10.74 16.59
N PRO A 159 -10.45 11.63 17.55
CA PRO A 159 -10.50 11.36 18.99
C PRO A 159 -11.93 11.14 19.53
N TYR A 160 -12.96 11.35 18.73
CA TYR A 160 -14.36 11.03 19.05
C TYR A 160 -14.75 9.60 18.68
N VAL A 161 -13.91 8.87 17.96
CA VAL A 161 -14.15 7.45 17.66
C VAL A 161 -13.92 6.61 18.92
N ASP A 162 -14.90 5.76 19.26
CA ASP A 162 -14.75 4.82 20.37
C ASP A 162 -13.63 3.81 20.06
N PRO A 163 -12.59 3.73 20.91
CA PRO A 163 -11.50 2.76 20.72
C PRO A 163 -11.96 1.30 20.63
N ALA A 164 -13.11 0.95 21.19
CA ALA A 164 -13.67 -0.40 21.12
C ALA A 164 -14.16 -0.77 19.72
N LYS A 165 -14.47 0.22 18.87
CA LYS A 165 -14.86 0.01 17.46
C LYS A 165 -13.68 -0.22 16.53
N VAL A 166 -12.43 0.03 16.98
CA VAL A 166 -11.23 -0.04 16.13
C VAL A 166 -10.51 -1.35 16.36
N HIS A 167 -10.66 -2.26 15.40
CA HIS A 167 -10.08 -3.59 15.39
C HIS A 167 -8.81 -3.61 14.53
N VAL A 168 -7.78 -4.33 14.96
CA VAL A 168 -6.57 -4.53 14.13
C VAL A 168 -6.71 -5.84 13.37
N VAL A 169 -6.72 -5.73 12.03
CA VAL A 169 -6.63 -6.87 11.12
C VAL A 169 -5.61 -6.52 10.05
N HIS A 170 -4.47 -7.19 10.04
CA HIS A 170 -3.38 -6.90 9.11
C HIS A 170 -3.77 -7.21 7.66
N ASN A 171 -3.08 -6.60 6.71
CA ASN A 171 -3.15 -7.05 5.32
C ASN A 171 -2.32 -8.32 5.15
N GLY A 172 -2.72 -9.15 4.21
CA GLY A 172 -2.00 -10.34 3.84
C GLY A 172 -1.12 -10.19 2.60
N VAL A 173 -0.44 -11.28 2.28
CA VAL A 173 0.27 -11.47 1.01
C VAL A 173 -0.07 -12.85 0.44
N PRO A 174 -0.36 -12.97 -0.88
CA PRO A 174 -0.61 -14.27 -1.52
C PRO A 174 0.73 -14.99 -1.72
N THR A 175 1.11 -15.83 -0.75
CA THR A 175 2.43 -16.52 -0.71
C THR A 175 2.56 -17.67 -1.68
N ASP A 176 1.49 -18.09 -2.31
CA ASP A 176 1.43 -18.98 -3.46
C ASP A 176 1.80 -18.28 -4.77
N VAL A 177 1.58 -16.96 -4.84
CA VAL A 177 1.95 -16.12 -5.97
C VAL A 177 3.34 -15.51 -5.78
N TYR A 178 3.56 -14.84 -4.64
CA TYR A 178 4.87 -14.28 -4.29
C TYR A 178 5.72 -15.32 -3.59
N HIS A 179 6.70 -15.81 -4.29
CA HIS A 179 7.69 -16.79 -3.80
C HIS A 179 9.01 -16.57 -4.53
N TYR A 180 10.08 -17.17 -4.03
CA TYR A 180 11.36 -17.12 -4.72
C TYR A 180 11.25 -17.74 -6.11
N ASP A 181 11.64 -16.97 -7.13
CA ASP A 181 11.73 -17.39 -8.53
C ASP A 181 13.21 -17.34 -8.96
N SER A 182 13.73 -18.46 -9.45
CA SER A 182 15.12 -18.57 -9.91
C SER A 182 15.34 -18.05 -11.33
N ASP A 183 14.27 -17.72 -12.09
CA ASP A 183 14.39 -17.15 -13.42
C ASP A 183 14.91 -15.71 -13.35
N THR A 184 15.75 -15.33 -14.32
CA THR A 184 16.41 -14.03 -14.40
C THR A 184 16.04 -13.24 -15.66
N THR A 185 15.05 -13.71 -16.41
CA THR A 185 14.64 -13.09 -17.68
C THR A 185 14.27 -11.60 -17.50
N ALA A 186 13.64 -11.25 -16.38
CA ALA A 186 13.33 -9.83 -16.09
C ALA A 186 14.60 -9.00 -15.83
N LEU A 187 15.62 -9.59 -15.21
CA LEU A 187 16.88 -8.89 -14.97
C LEU A 187 17.59 -8.58 -16.30
N GLU A 188 17.61 -9.53 -17.21
CA GLU A 188 18.15 -9.36 -18.55
C GLU A 188 17.36 -8.31 -19.33
N GLN A 189 16.04 -8.37 -19.30
CA GLN A 189 15.14 -7.42 -19.95
C GLN A 189 15.40 -5.98 -19.50
N TYR A 190 15.64 -5.76 -18.22
CA TYR A 190 15.88 -4.43 -17.66
C TYR A 190 17.36 -4.05 -17.60
N GLY A 191 18.27 -4.88 -18.15
CA GLY A 191 19.70 -4.60 -18.21
C GLY A 191 20.38 -4.59 -16.84
N ILE A 192 19.90 -5.40 -15.90
CA ILE A 192 20.47 -5.54 -14.56
C ILE A 192 21.65 -6.50 -14.62
N ASP A 193 22.85 -6.00 -14.34
CA ASP A 193 24.07 -6.82 -14.30
C ASP A 193 24.08 -7.71 -13.06
N GLN A 194 23.89 -9.01 -13.25
CA GLN A 194 23.85 -10.02 -12.18
C GLN A 194 25.19 -10.21 -11.45
N SER A 195 26.31 -9.68 -11.99
CA SER A 195 27.61 -9.72 -11.31
C SER A 195 27.72 -8.70 -10.17
N ARG A 196 26.80 -7.74 -10.10
CA ARG A 196 26.75 -6.67 -9.11
C ARG A 196 25.52 -6.82 -8.23
N PRO A 197 25.64 -6.68 -6.90
CA PRO A 197 24.46 -6.63 -6.04
C PRO A 197 23.60 -5.41 -6.33
N TYR A 198 22.29 -5.55 -6.25
CA TYR A 198 21.38 -4.41 -6.33
C TYR A 198 20.41 -4.37 -5.16
N VAL A 199 19.97 -3.16 -4.82
CA VAL A 199 18.83 -2.93 -3.94
C VAL A 199 17.65 -2.45 -4.76
N LEU A 200 16.45 -2.92 -4.41
CA LEU A 200 15.24 -2.69 -5.18
C LEU A 200 14.27 -1.77 -4.43
N PHE A 201 13.80 -0.73 -5.09
CA PHE A 201 12.64 0.05 -4.69
C PHE A 201 11.46 -0.25 -5.63
N VAL A 202 10.28 -0.51 -5.07
CA VAL A 202 9.04 -0.69 -5.83
C VAL A 202 7.96 0.23 -5.27
N GLY A 203 7.37 1.07 -6.11
CA GLY A 203 6.29 1.93 -5.68
C GLY A 203 6.03 3.12 -6.61
N ARG A 204 4.93 3.82 -6.35
CA ARG A 204 4.63 5.09 -7.04
C ARG A 204 5.61 6.18 -6.62
N ILE A 205 5.80 7.14 -7.49
CA ILE A 205 6.60 8.34 -7.18
C ILE A 205 5.74 9.30 -6.38
N THR A 206 5.83 9.20 -5.05
CA THR A 206 5.07 10.02 -4.11
C THR A 206 5.94 10.50 -2.96
N ARG A 207 5.57 11.62 -2.31
CA ARG A 207 6.25 12.09 -1.10
C ARG A 207 6.14 11.05 0.03
N GLN A 208 4.99 10.38 0.12
CA GLN A 208 4.73 9.32 1.10
C GLN A 208 5.78 8.19 1.04
N LYS A 209 6.19 7.78 -0.17
CA LYS A 209 7.13 6.66 -0.37
C LYS A 209 8.58 7.05 -0.13
N GLY A 210 8.88 8.31 0.14
CA GLY A 210 10.21 8.77 0.53
C GLY A 210 11.31 8.60 -0.53
N ILE A 211 10.93 8.54 -1.82
CA ILE A 211 11.88 8.29 -2.91
C ILE A 211 13.04 9.31 -2.94
N MET A 212 12.78 10.57 -2.58
CA MET A 212 13.83 11.58 -2.51
C MET A 212 14.84 11.28 -1.41
N HIS A 213 14.38 10.78 -0.25
CA HIS A 213 15.29 10.33 0.81
C HIS A 213 16.15 9.15 0.36
N LEU A 214 15.58 8.22 -0.41
CA LEU A 214 16.34 7.11 -0.99
C LEU A 214 17.42 7.59 -1.94
N LEU A 215 17.09 8.51 -2.86
CA LEU A 215 18.06 9.06 -3.82
C LEU A 215 19.18 9.84 -3.11
N ASN A 216 18.86 10.58 -2.05
CA ASN A 216 19.85 11.23 -1.21
C ASN A 216 20.73 10.22 -0.44
N ALA A 217 20.16 9.18 0.13
CA ALA A 217 20.90 8.11 0.81
C ALA A 217 21.82 7.37 -0.19
N ALA A 218 21.33 7.11 -1.41
CA ALA A 218 22.07 6.39 -2.44
C ALA A 218 23.35 7.08 -2.89
N ARG A 219 23.51 8.37 -2.63
CA ARG A 219 24.78 9.10 -2.85
C ARG A 219 25.93 8.54 -2.02
N ARG A 220 25.64 7.79 -0.95
CA ARG A 220 26.61 7.18 -0.02
C ARG A 220 26.59 5.64 -0.06
N PHE A 221 25.86 5.03 -0.97
CA PHE A 221 25.91 3.57 -1.14
C PHE A 221 27.30 3.15 -1.63
N ASP A 222 27.69 1.95 -1.26
CA ASP A 222 28.90 1.31 -1.79
C ASP A 222 28.93 1.37 -3.32
N ASP A 223 30.09 1.63 -3.91
CA ASP A 223 30.23 1.83 -5.36
C ASP A 223 29.80 0.60 -6.18
N ASN A 224 29.89 -0.59 -5.59
CA ASN A 224 29.53 -1.82 -6.26
C ASN A 224 28.00 -2.07 -6.30
N VAL A 225 27.18 -1.42 -5.43
CA VAL A 225 25.74 -1.65 -5.40
C VAL A 225 25.00 -0.81 -6.43
N VAL A 226 24.06 -1.42 -7.11
CA VAL A 226 23.14 -0.76 -8.05
C VAL A 226 21.83 -0.45 -7.35
N LEU A 227 21.27 0.73 -7.55
CA LEU A 227 19.90 1.06 -7.15
C LEU A 227 18.96 0.78 -8.32
N VAL A 228 18.07 -0.19 -8.16
CA VAL A 228 17.00 -0.45 -9.13
C VAL A 228 15.72 0.21 -8.61
N LEU A 229 15.20 1.16 -9.38
CA LEU A 229 13.93 1.85 -9.12
C LEU A 229 12.87 1.27 -10.05
N CYS A 230 11.94 0.47 -9.53
CA CYS A 230 10.69 0.13 -10.21
C CYS A 230 9.64 1.16 -9.76
N ALA A 231 9.68 2.34 -10.38
CA ALA A 231 8.96 3.52 -9.92
C ALA A 231 8.30 4.24 -11.10
N SER A 232 6.97 4.22 -11.09
CA SER A 232 6.11 4.84 -12.10
C SER A 232 5.08 5.77 -11.45
N SER A 233 4.25 6.41 -12.27
CA SER A 233 3.05 7.14 -11.84
C SER A 233 3.32 8.18 -10.74
N PRO A 234 4.00 9.29 -11.08
CA PRO A 234 4.18 10.39 -10.13
C PRO A 234 2.82 10.99 -9.74
N ASP A 235 2.66 11.32 -8.46
CA ASP A 235 1.43 11.93 -7.94
C ASP A 235 1.18 13.31 -8.58
N THR A 236 2.24 14.06 -8.89
CA THR A 236 2.19 15.33 -9.65
C THR A 236 3.36 15.40 -10.64
N PRO A 237 3.23 16.20 -11.72
CA PRO A 237 4.33 16.39 -12.67
C PRO A 237 5.62 16.93 -12.00
N GLU A 238 5.49 17.78 -10.99
CA GLU A 238 6.60 18.43 -10.30
C GLU A 238 7.49 17.42 -9.60
N ILE A 239 6.89 16.47 -8.83
CA ILE A 239 7.68 15.42 -8.16
C ILE A 239 8.32 14.48 -9.18
N GLY A 240 7.68 14.25 -10.32
CA GLY A 240 8.28 13.48 -11.42
C GLY A 240 9.55 14.11 -11.94
N VAL A 241 9.55 15.43 -12.17
CA VAL A 241 10.73 16.20 -12.59
C VAL A 241 11.81 16.22 -11.50
N GLU A 242 11.41 16.40 -10.23
CA GLU A 242 12.33 16.39 -9.09
C GLU A 242 13.11 15.07 -9.00
N VAL A 243 12.41 13.94 -9.12
CA VAL A 243 13.00 12.59 -9.12
C VAL A 243 13.92 12.38 -10.32
N ALA A 244 13.51 12.80 -11.53
CA ALA A 244 14.33 12.68 -12.72
C ALA A 244 15.67 13.43 -12.59
N ASN A 245 15.63 14.66 -12.08
CA ASN A 245 16.82 15.45 -11.83
C ASN A 245 17.73 14.81 -10.77
N ALA A 246 17.14 14.26 -9.70
CA ALA A 246 17.90 13.58 -8.65
C ALA A 246 18.58 12.30 -9.16
N VAL A 247 17.90 11.52 -10.01
CA VAL A 247 18.48 10.33 -10.67
C VAL A 247 19.62 10.73 -11.59
N ALA A 248 19.47 11.79 -12.40
CA ALA A 248 20.54 12.30 -13.27
C ALA A 248 21.77 12.71 -12.45
N SER A 249 21.57 13.51 -11.40
CA SER A 249 22.66 13.92 -10.49
C SER A 249 23.34 12.73 -9.78
N LEU A 250 22.58 11.68 -9.45
CA LEU A 250 23.14 10.48 -8.83
C LEU A 250 24.00 9.68 -9.83
N ARG A 251 23.58 9.60 -11.11
CA ARG A 251 24.36 8.99 -12.19
C ARG A 251 25.65 9.75 -12.49
N GLU A 252 25.59 11.09 -12.51
CA GLU A 252 26.80 11.92 -12.64
C GLU A 252 27.80 11.67 -11.50
N LEU A 253 27.31 11.47 -10.28
CA LEU A 253 28.17 11.25 -9.11
C LEU A 253 28.78 9.86 -9.06
N ARG A 254 27.98 8.81 -9.37
CA ARG A 254 28.33 7.40 -9.14
C ARG A 254 28.52 6.58 -10.42
N GLY A 255 28.35 7.20 -11.59
CA GLY A 255 28.39 6.55 -12.91
C GLY A 255 27.01 6.11 -13.39
N ASP A 256 26.83 6.06 -14.71
CA ASP A 256 25.54 5.78 -15.37
C ASP A 256 24.90 4.45 -14.95
N GLY A 257 25.73 3.41 -14.71
CA GLY A 257 25.26 2.09 -14.26
C GLY A 257 24.91 1.99 -12.78
N SER A 258 24.95 3.08 -12.01
CA SER A 258 24.64 3.07 -10.57
C SER A 258 23.15 3.08 -10.29
N VAL A 259 22.30 3.52 -11.23
CA VAL A 259 20.85 3.57 -11.11
C VAL A 259 20.18 3.04 -12.36
N ILE A 260 19.37 2.02 -12.22
CA ILE A 260 18.46 1.51 -13.25
C ILE A 260 17.04 1.96 -12.86
N TRP A 261 16.39 2.71 -13.74
CA TRP A 261 15.04 3.20 -13.48
C TRP A 261 14.04 2.63 -14.48
N ILE A 262 13.19 1.71 -13.99
CA ILE A 262 12.08 1.10 -14.69
C ILE A 262 10.87 2.03 -14.49
N GLN A 263 10.49 2.74 -15.54
CA GLN A 263 9.44 3.77 -15.49
C GLN A 263 8.04 3.21 -15.85
N GLU A 264 7.99 2.10 -16.54
CA GLU A 264 6.75 1.37 -16.80
C GLU A 264 6.32 0.56 -15.59
N GLN A 265 5.03 0.19 -15.56
CA GLN A 265 4.51 -0.74 -14.57
C GLN A 265 4.99 -2.16 -14.92
N ALA A 266 5.95 -2.68 -14.17
CA ALA A 266 6.40 -4.05 -14.34
C ALA A 266 5.27 -5.05 -14.04
N ALA A 267 5.17 -6.09 -14.87
CA ALA A 267 4.21 -7.16 -14.64
C ALA A 267 4.58 -7.96 -13.39
N ARG A 268 3.58 -8.57 -12.73
CA ARG A 268 3.78 -9.30 -11.47
C ARG A 268 4.89 -10.38 -11.55
N PRO A 269 5.00 -11.22 -12.62
CA PRO A 269 6.11 -12.16 -12.73
C PRO A 269 7.49 -11.49 -12.76
N GLN A 270 7.61 -10.35 -13.44
CA GLN A 270 8.84 -9.57 -13.48
C GLN A 270 9.20 -9.00 -12.10
N LEU A 271 8.19 -8.48 -11.35
CA LEU A 271 8.41 -8.00 -9.99
C LEU A 271 8.89 -9.11 -9.05
N ILE A 272 8.34 -10.33 -9.17
CA ILE A 272 8.76 -11.49 -8.38
C ILE A 272 10.23 -11.81 -8.63
N GLN A 273 10.67 -11.81 -9.90
CA GLN A 273 12.09 -12.01 -10.24
C GLN A 273 12.96 -10.88 -9.70
N LEU A 274 12.53 -9.62 -9.87
CA LEU A 274 13.24 -8.46 -9.32
C LEU A 274 13.40 -8.53 -7.79
N PHE A 275 12.35 -8.95 -7.06
CA PHE A 275 12.46 -9.21 -5.62
C PHE A 275 13.43 -10.36 -5.34
N SER A 276 13.23 -11.53 -5.97
CA SER A 276 13.96 -12.77 -5.68
C SER A 276 15.49 -12.65 -5.80
N HIS A 277 15.96 -11.77 -6.65
CA HIS A 277 17.37 -11.56 -6.92
C HIS A 277 17.96 -10.30 -6.29
N ALA A 278 17.14 -9.45 -5.67
CA ALA A 278 17.62 -8.27 -4.96
C ALA A 278 18.39 -8.64 -3.68
N LEU A 279 19.49 -7.95 -3.41
CA LEU A 279 20.20 -8.05 -2.14
C LEU A 279 19.31 -7.63 -0.97
N ALA A 280 18.54 -6.55 -1.16
CA ALA A 280 17.52 -6.09 -0.25
C ALA A 280 16.46 -5.27 -1.00
N PHE A 281 15.24 -5.32 -0.50
CA PHE A 281 14.20 -4.36 -0.81
C PHE A 281 14.34 -3.13 0.08
N VAL A 282 14.22 -1.92 -0.48
CA VAL A 282 14.38 -0.67 0.25
C VAL A 282 13.07 0.11 0.30
N CYS A 283 12.59 0.40 1.52
CA CYS A 283 11.31 1.08 1.78
C CYS A 283 11.52 2.31 2.68
N PRO A 284 11.90 3.47 2.11
CA PRO A 284 12.17 4.70 2.86
C PRO A 284 10.91 5.52 3.15
N SER A 285 9.75 4.88 3.25
CA SER A 285 8.46 5.57 3.42
C SER A 285 8.46 6.49 4.64
N VAL A 286 7.86 7.67 4.51
CA VAL A 286 7.65 8.61 5.63
C VAL A 286 6.30 8.38 6.32
N TYR A 287 5.40 7.70 5.64
CA TYR A 287 4.12 7.24 6.15
C TYR A 287 3.75 5.92 5.47
N GLU A 288 3.52 4.87 6.25
CA GLU A 288 3.18 3.55 5.73
C GLU A 288 2.20 2.83 6.67
N PRO A 289 0.94 2.70 6.28
CA PRO A 289 -0.08 2.06 7.12
C PRO A 289 0.25 0.64 7.56
N LEU A 290 0.78 -0.17 6.65
CA LEU A 290 1.35 -1.50 6.95
C LEU A 290 2.59 -1.78 6.11
N GLY A 291 2.52 -1.58 4.80
CA GLY A 291 3.61 -1.86 3.87
C GLY A 291 3.51 -3.24 3.21
N ILE A 292 2.45 -3.46 2.43
CA ILE A 292 2.23 -4.72 1.68
C ILE A 292 3.45 -5.08 0.82
N VAL A 293 4.11 -4.10 0.20
CA VAL A 293 5.29 -4.34 -0.64
C VAL A 293 6.46 -4.94 0.15
N ASN A 294 6.58 -4.63 1.46
CA ASN A 294 7.55 -5.32 2.31
C ASN A 294 7.20 -6.81 2.46
N LEU A 295 5.91 -7.15 2.59
CA LEU A 295 5.45 -8.54 2.64
C LEU A 295 5.71 -9.27 1.32
N GLU A 296 5.49 -8.61 0.18
CA GLU A 296 5.79 -9.15 -1.15
C GLU A 296 7.27 -9.46 -1.31
N ALA A 297 8.15 -8.53 -0.90
CA ALA A 297 9.60 -8.74 -0.89
C ALA A 297 10.01 -9.90 0.04
N MET A 298 9.49 -9.93 1.27
CA MET A 298 9.74 -11.00 2.23
C MET A 298 9.25 -12.35 1.71
N ALA A 299 8.08 -12.38 1.06
CA ALA A 299 7.55 -13.58 0.43
C ALA A 299 8.45 -14.13 -0.68
N CYS A 300 9.21 -13.27 -1.36
CA CYS A 300 10.22 -13.64 -2.36
C CYS A 300 11.62 -13.90 -1.76
N GLU A 301 11.75 -14.12 -0.45
CA GLU A 301 13.02 -14.36 0.27
C GLU A 301 13.98 -13.15 0.23
N THR A 302 13.48 -11.94 0.08
CA THR A 302 14.29 -10.72 0.02
C THR A 302 14.35 -10.06 1.39
N ALA A 303 15.56 -9.72 1.86
CA ALA A 303 15.75 -8.92 3.08
C ALA A 303 15.17 -7.52 2.87
N VAL A 304 14.73 -6.88 3.94
CA VAL A 304 14.13 -5.54 3.89
C VAL A 304 14.99 -4.53 4.64
N VAL A 305 15.25 -3.37 4.02
CA VAL A 305 15.74 -2.17 4.72
C VAL A 305 14.64 -1.12 4.64
N ALA A 306 14.04 -0.79 5.78
CA ALA A 306 12.88 0.08 5.79
C ALA A 306 12.91 1.12 6.90
N SER A 307 12.18 2.22 6.73
CA SER A 307 11.93 3.17 7.79
C SER A 307 11.05 2.57 8.89
N ALA A 308 11.33 2.90 10.15
CA ALA A 308 10.53 2.48 11.29
C ALA A 308 9.30 3.38 11.47
N VAL A 309 8.35 3.35 10.52
CA VAL A 309 7.13 4.18 10.56
C VAL A 309 5.86 3.34 10.40
N GLY A 310 4.77 3.81 10.99
CA GLY A 310 3.45 3.20 10.84
C GLY A 310 3.43 1.72 11.19
N GLY A 311 2.93 0.89 10.27
CA GLY A 311 2.86 -0.57 10.42
C GLY A 311 4.11 -1.33 9.99
N ILE A 312 5.13 -0.68 9.42
CA ILE A 312 6.36 -1.38 8.98
C ILE A 312 7.01 -2.20 10.10
N PRO A 313 7.13 -1.71 11.36
CA PRO A 313 7.69 -2.50 12.46
C PRO A 313 6.87 -3.72 12.86
N GLU A 314 5.62 -3.81 12.42
CA GLU A 314 4.76 -4.99 12.64
C GLU A 314 5.00 -6.08 11.58
N VAL A 315 5.51 -5.69 10.42
CA VAL A 315 5.87 -6.57 9.30
C VAL A 315 7.32 -7.01 9.42
N VAL A 316 8.25 -6.06 9.49
CA VAL A 316 9.69 -6.28 9.50
C VAL A 316 10.19 -6.39 10.94
N VAL A 317 10.83 -7.50 11.28
CA VAL A 317 11.48 -7.70 12.59
C VAL A 317 12.94 -7.28 12.46
N ASP A 318 13.30 -6.20 13.16
CA ASP A 318 14.65 -5.62 13.11
C ASP A 318 15.73 -6.64 13.49
N GLY A 319 16.77 -6.71 12.69
CA GLY A 319 17.89 -7.66 12.87
C GLY A 319 17.57 -9.11 12.49
N VAL A 320 16.30 -9.47 12.23
CA VAL A 320 15.85 -10.84 11.92
C VAL A 320 15.37 -10.99 10.47
N THR A 321 14.40 -10.19 10.04
CA THR A 321 13.86 -10.23 8.66
C THR A 321 14.32 -9.06 7.81
N GLY A 322 14.99 -8.08 8.43
CA GLY A 322 15.48 -6.88 7.79
C GLY A 322 16.14 -5.93 8.77
N THR A 323 16.33 -4.70 8.36
CA THR A 323 16.84 -3.60 9.20
C THR A 323 15.84 -2.45 9.19
N LEU A 324 15.45 -2.00 10.39
CA LEU A 324 14.59 -0.84 10.58
C LEU A 324 15.42 0.41 10.86
N VAL A 325 15.20 1.46 10.10
CA VAL A 325 15.87 2.75 10.24
C VAL A 325 14.92 3.75 10.87
N PRO A 326 15.22 4.31 12.07
CA PRO A 326 14.39 5.32 12.69
C PRO A 326 14.23 6.56 11.80
N TYR A 327 12.97 6.97 11.60
CA TYR A 327 12.63 8.18 10.85
C TYR A 327 12.13 9.27 11.80
N THR A 328 12.74 10.45 11.70
CA THR A 328 12.29 11.65 12.42
C THR A 328 12.27 12.84 11.44
N PRO A 329 11.15 13.57 11.33
CA PRO A 329 11.06 14.73 10.44
C PRO A 329 12.11 15.80 10.71
N ASP A 330 12.55 15.93 11.96
CA ASP A 330 13.53 16.94 12.40
C ASP A 330 14.99 16.58 12.04
N SER A 331 15.24 15.35 11.54
CA SER A 331 16.59 14.87 11.24
C SER A 331 16.65 14.07 9.93
N LEU A 332 16.22 14.68 8.83
CA LEU A 332 16.18 14.01 7.52
C LEU A 332 17.55 13.56 7.04
N THR A 333 18.59 14.40 7.19
CA THR A 333 19.97 14.03 6.84
C THR A 333 20.49 12.88 7.70
N GLY A 334 20.11 12.82 8.97
CA GLY A 334 20.43 11.71 9.88
C GLY A 334 19.77 10.41 9.41
N PHE A 335 18.49 10.47 9.04
CA PHE A 335 17.77 9.34 8.48
C PHE A 335 18.40 8.83 7.19
N GLU A 336 18.68 9.72 6.22
CA GLU A 336 19.28 9.38 4.93
C GLU A 336 20.67 8.73 5.11
N ARG A 337 21.46 9.20 6.06
CA ARG A 337 22.75 8.59 6.42
C ARG A 337 22.57 7.20 7.04
N ALA A 338 21.71 7.07 8.03
CA ALA A 338 21.45 5.78 8.68
C ALA A 338 20.87 4.76 7.69
N PHE A 339 20.04 5.21 6.75
CA PHE A 339 19.49 4.37 5.69
C PHE A 339 20.59 3.86 4.75
N SER A 340 21.52 4.74 4.38
CA SER A 340 22.70 4.37 3.60
C SER A 340 23.58 3.36 4.36
N ASP A 341 23.84 3.60 5.64
CA ASP A 341 24.65 2.69 6.47
C ASP A 341 24.00 1.29 6.58
N ALA A 342 22.66 1.23 6.69
CA ALA A 342 21.90 -0.03 6.71
C ALA A 342 22.02 -0.79 5.37
N VAL A 343 21.92 -0.12 4.23
CA VAL A 343 22.13 -0.72 2.91
C VAL A 343 23.56 -1.23 2.76
N ASN A 344 24.56 -0.43 3.12
CA ASN A 344 25.97 -0.81 3.03
C ASN A 344 26.31 -1.98 3.94
N ALA A 345 25.63 -2.14 5.08
CA ALA A 345 25.77 -3.31 5.94
C ALA A 345 25.26 -4.60 5.28
N MET A 346 24.20 -4.52 4.45
CA MET A 346 23.74 -5.67 3.65
C MET A 346 24.76 -6.01 2.54
N VAL A 347 25.37 -5.01 1.93
CA VAL A 347 26.42 -5.20 0.91
C VAL A 347 27.66 -5.86 1.51
N ALA A 348 28.05 -5.44 2.72
CA ALA A 348 29.20 -6.00 3.42
C ALA A 348 29.01 -7.46 3.87
N ASP A 349 27.76 -7.87 4.14
CA ASP A 349 27.43 -9.26 4.53
C ASP A 349 26.21 -9.80 3.76
N PRO A 350 26.38 -10.21 2.50
CA PRO A 350 25.30 -10.80 1.69
C PRO A 350 24.75 -12.11 2.27
N SER A 351 25.53 -12.82 3.08
CA SER A 351 25.09 -14.04 3.75
C SER A 351 24.03 -13.74 4.81
N ARG A 352 24.25 -12.67 5.58
CA ARG A 352 23.27 -12.17 6.54
C ARG A 352 21.99 -11.69 5.84
N ALA A 353 22.11 -10.95 4.73
CA ALA A 353 20.95 -10.52 3.94
C ALA A 353 20.10 -11.72 3.49
N ARG A 354 20.74 -12.78 2.94
CA ARG A 354 20.02 -14.01 2.56
C ARG A 354 19.34 -14.71 3.73
N LYS A 355 19.97 -14.76 4.92
CA LYS A 355 19.33 -15.32 6.12
C LYS A 355 18.10 -14.52 6.54
N MET A 356 18.19 -13.20 6.49
CA MET A 356 17.06 -12.29 6.78
C MET A 356 15.93 -12.50 5.78
N GLY A 357 16.21 -12.64 4.48
CA GLY A 357 15.20 -12.92 3.46
C GLY A 357 14.45 -14.22 3.72
N LYS A 358 15.17 -15.31 4.04
CA LYS A 358 14.53 -16.61 4.39
C LYS A 358 13.67 -16.52 5.66
N ALA A 359 14.14 -15.81 6.68
CA ALA A 359 13.33 -15.55 7.88
C ALA A 359 12.10 -14.71 7.55
N GLY A 360 12.25 -13.75 6.63
CA GLY A 360 11.15 -12.96 6.09
C GLY A 360 10.09 -13.82 5.41
N ARG A 361 10.49 -14.77 4.56
CA ARG A 361 9.57 -15.72 3.91
C ARG A 361 8.79 -16.55 4.93
N ALA A 362 9.47 -17.12 5.93
CA ALA A 362 8.81 -17.92 6.96
C ALA A 362 7.73 -17.09 7.66
N ARG A 363 8.07 -15.85 8.08
CA ARG A 363 7.13 -14.95 8.72
C ARG A 363 5.95 -14.55 7.81
N ALA A 364 6.19 -14.25 6.53
CA ALA A 364 5.14 -13.91 5.57
C ALA A 364 4.12 -15.03 5.41
N VAL A 365 4.58 -16.29 5.40
CA VAL A 365 3.72 -17.48 5.30
C VAL A 365 2.94 -17.72 6.59
N GLU A 366 3.60 -17.61 7.75
CA GLU A 366 3.00 -17.96 9.05
C GLU A 366 2.02 -16.90 9.54
N ASP A 367 2.36 -15.59 9.42
CA ASP A 367 1.63 -14.52 10.10
C ASP A 367 0.70 -13.71 9.18
N PHE A 368 0.90 -13.76 7.83
CA PHE A 368 0.22 -12.86 6.90
C PHE A 368 -0.55 -13.59 5.77
N GLY A 369 -1.07 -14.80 6.05
CA GLY A 369 -1.89 -15.55 5.11
C GLY A 369 -3.32 -14.98 5.00
N TRP A 370 -3.82 -14.77 3.78
CA TRP A 370 -5.13 -14.16 3.52
C TRP A 370 -6.33 -14.93 4.07
N ALA A 371 -6.26 -16.26 4.19
CA ALA A 371 -7.36 -17.06 4.74
C ALA A 371 -7.63 -16.70 6.22
N ALA A 372 -6.57 -16.57 7.02
CA ALA A 372 -6.71 -16.18 8.44
C ALA A 372 -7.23 -14.73 8.57
N ILE A 373 -6.81 -13.84 7.67
CA ILE A 373 -7.25 -12.44 7.62
C ILE A 373 -8.74 -12.34 7.28
N ALA A 374 -9.24 -13.15 6.34
CA ALA A 374 -10.65 -13.20 6.01
C ALA A 374 -11.49 -13.69 7.19
N GLU A 375 -11.05 -14.72 7.93
CA GLU A 375 -11.73 -15.17 9.14
C GLU A 375 -11.76 -14.11 10.25
N GLN A 376 -10.66 -13.37 10.46
CA GLN A 376 -10.63 -12.25 11.39
C GLN A 376 -11.61 -11.15 10.98
N THR A 377 -11.66 -10.82 9.67
CA THR A 377 -12.61 -9.85 9.11
C THR A 377 -14.06 -10.29 9.33
N MET A 378 -14.37 -11.57 9.12
CA MET A 378 -15.70 -12.15 9.43
C MET A 378 -16.03 -12.02 10.92
N GLY A 379 -15.03 -12.15 11.81
CA GLY A 379 -15.18 -11.89 13.24
C GLY A 379 -15.60 -10.45 13.53
N VAL A 380 -15.02 -9.48 12.84
CA VAL A 380 -15.40 -8.05 12.97
C VAL A 380 -16.83 -7.82 12.46
N TYR A 381 -17.24 -8.44 11.34
CA TYR A 381 -18.61 -8.31 10.83
C TYR A 381 -19.66 -8.80 11.85
N ARG A 382 -19.43 -9.98 12.44
CA ARG A 382 -20.30 -10.51 13.49
C ARG A 382 -20.37 -9.59 14.72
N ALA A 383 -19.23 -9.00 15.11
CA ALA A 383 -19.18 -8.04 16.23
C ALA A 383 -19.89 -6.72 15.89
N ALA A 384 -19.93 -6.32 14.62
CA ALA A 384 -20.65 -5.14 14.14
C ALA A 384 -22.18 -5.34 14.04
N GLY A 385 -22.69 -6.56 14.22
CA GLY A 385 -24.11 -6.86 14.25
C GLY A 385 -24.68 -7.45 12.96
N ALA A 386 -23.82 -7.99 12.07
CA ALA A 386 -24.23 -8.67 10.83
C ALA A 386 -24.45 -10.17 10.99
#